data_e58288298fc925b0cdbefa56eac79d11
#
_entry.id   e58288298fc925b0cdbefa56eac79d11
#
_cell.length_a   1.000
_cell.length_b   1.000
_cell.length_c   1.000
_cell.angle_alpha   90.00
_cell.angle_beta   90.00
_cell.angle_gamma   90.00
#
_symmetry.space_group_name_H-M   'P 1'
#
loop_
_entity.id
_entity.type
_entity.pdbx_description
1 polymer ?
#
loop_
_entity_poly.entity_id
_entity_poly.type
_entity_poly.pdbx_seq_one_letter_code
_entity_poly.pdbx_strand_id
1 'polypeptide(L)'
;NRDLMVENGNLYVLKNAGIISQIPMDTTYEESEAYEGVPFVQMILHGTVEYTGPYLNLSENMDKTMLHLIDYGALPAFCWTNSDYTPKDVEKSVLYYDNWTSKSLDVYESFNSVFSDLRNARMTDRRKLQEGLYRTEYNNETYVYVNYTDSDISYNNMTIKAGSYLRVN
;
A
#
# COMPACT_ATOMS: atom_id res chain seq x y z
N ASN A 1 -20.05 -9.98 12.70
CA ASN A 1 -20.09 -9.54 11.32
C ASN A 1 -19.48 -8.16 11.24
N ARG A 2 -18.42 -7.98 10.47
CA ARG A 2 -17.75 -6.68 10.27
C ARG A 2 -18.08 -6.21 8.85
N ASP A 3 -19.27 -5.64 8.69
CA ASP A 3 -19.77 -5.23 7.36
C ASP A 3 -19.65 -3.71 7.12
N LEU A 4 -18.94 -2.99 8.01
CA LEU A 4 -18.78 -1.54 7.94
C LEU A 4 -17.49 -1.18 7.21
N MET A 5 -17.61 -0.39 6.16
CA MET A 5 -16.49 0.33 5.52
C MET A 5 -16.43 1.74 6.08
N VAL A 6 -15.25 2.17 6.50
CA VAL A 6 -15.04 3.48 7.12
C VAL A 6 -13.90 4.20 6.43
N GLU A 7 -14.12 5.42 6.01
CA GLU A 7 -13.07 6.28 5.47
C GLU A 7 -12.34 7.02 6.60
N ASN A 8 -11.00 7.01 6.57
CA ASN A 8 -10.14 7.66 7.58
C ASN A 8 -10.52 7.27 9.03
N GLY A 9 -10.84 6.00 9.26
CA GLY A 9 -11.32 5.52 10.55
C GLY A 9 -10.33 5.74 11.69
N ASN A 10 -10.86 5.96 12.88
CA ASN A 10 -10.11 6.04 14.12
C ASN A 10 -10.25 4.76 14.98
N LEU A 11 -9.58 4.69 16.12
CA LEU A 11 -9.57 3.50 16.99
C LEU A 11 -10.96 3.04 17.46
N TYR A 12 -11.94 3.95 17.56
CA TYR A 12 -13.30 3.60 17.99
C TYR A 12 -14.06 2.73 16.99
N VAL A 13 -13.74 2.82 15.71
CA VAL A 13 -14.42 2.05 14.66
C VAL A 13 -13.81 0.68 14.43
N LEU A 14 -12.58 0.41 14.89
CA LEU A 14 -11.84 -0.84 14.65
C LEU A 14 -12.64 -2.09 15.03
N LYS A 15 -13.41 -2.02 16.11
CA LYS A 15 -14.21 -3.16 16.59
C LYS A 15 -15.27 -3.62 15.58
N ASN A 16 -15.81 -2.70 14.79
CA ASN A 16 -16.93 -2.92 13.89
C ASN A 16 -16.56 -2.79 12.41
N ALA A 17 -15.38 -2.26 12.10
CA ALA A 17 -14.93 -2.10 10.73
C ALA A 17 -14.49 -3.44 10.12
N GLY A 18 -14.97 -3.72 8.92
CA GLY A 18 -14.45 -4.77 8.06
C GLY A 18 -13.29 -4.25 7.21
N ILE A 19 -13.41 -3.01 6.75
CA ILE A 19 -12.38 -2.33 5.97
C ILE A 19 -12.28 -0.86 6.37
N ILE A 20 -11.06 -0.33 6.41
CA ILE A 20 -10.80 1.10 6.61
C ILE A 20 -10.12 1.64 5.35
N SER A 21 -10.76 2.60 4.68
CA SER A 21 -10.22 3.18 3.46
C SER A 21 -9.43 4.45 3.72
N GLN A 22 -8.51 4.77 2.79
CA GLN A 22 -7.72 6.00 2.76
C GLN A 22 -6.84 6.19 4.00
N ILE A 23 -6.24 5.11 4.53
CA ILE A 23 -5.23 5.23 5.59
C ILE A 23 -4.02 6.02 5.04
N PRO A 24 -3.59 7.10 5.71
CA PRO A 24 -2.37 7.80 5.33
C PRO A 24 -1.15 6.88 5.32
N MET A 25 -0.35 6.99 4.25
CA MET A 25 0.88 6.20 4.07
C MET A 25 2.13 7.02 4.40
N ASP A 26 2.00 8.34 4.41
CA ASP A 26 3.11 9.22 4.73
C ASP A 26 3.17 9.43 6.24
N THR A 27 4.36 9.26 6.79
CA THR A 27 4.66 9.81 8.10
C THR A 27 4.75 11.33 7.94
N THR A 28 3.91 12.06 8.66
CA THR A 28 3.87 13.55 8.63
C THR A 28 5.15 14.20 9.17
N TYR A 29 6.12 13.42 9.55
CA TYR A 29 7.45 13.89 9.94
C TYR A 29 8.40 13.58 8.80
N GLU A 30 9.08 14.62 8.30
CA GLU A 30 10.24 14.46 7.43
C GLU A 30 11.16 13.41 8.08
N GLU A 31 11.49 12.36 7.34
CA GLU A 31 12.46 11.37 7.80
C GLU A 31 13.77 12.12 8.05
N SER A 32 14.02 12.47 9.30
CA SER A 32 15.33 12.97 9.70
C SER A 32 16.26 11.76 9.90
N GLU A 33 17.56 11.95 9.78
CA GLU A 33 18.55 10.90 10.07
C GLU A 33 18.39 10.28 11.47
N ALA A 34 17.60 10.91 12.35
CA ALA A 34 17.36 10.50 13.73
C ALA A 34 16.08 9.67 13.92
N TYR A 35 15.14 9.64 12.95
CA TYR A 35 13.85 8.96 13.14
C TYR A 35 13.45 8.19 11.88
N GLU A 36 13.32 6.87 12.02
CA GLU A 36 12.66 6.03 11.01
C GLU A 36 11.14 6.11 11.19
N GLY A 37 10.42 6.37 10.09
CA GLY A 37 8.97 6.33 10.09
C GLY A 37 8.47 4.89 10.33
N VAL A 38 7.86 4.63 11.48
CA VAL A 38 7.24 3.34 11.78
C VAL A 38 5.77 3.38 11.34
N PRO A 39 5.28 2.44 10.52
CA PRO A 39 3.89 2.37 10.10
C PRO A 39 3.01 1.80 11.21
N PHE A 40 2.92 2.51 12.31
CA PHE A 40 2.29 2.03 13.54
C PHE A 40 0.82 1.64 13.35
N VAL A 41 0.07 2.43 12.59
CA VAL A 41 -1.34 2.15 12.29
C VAL A 41 -1.47 0.86 11.47
N GLN A 42 -0.65 0.70 10.44
CA GLN A 42 -0.64 -0.47 9.58
C GLN A 42 -0.22 -1.74 10.36
N MET A 43 0.75 -1.64 11.24
CA MET A 43 1.16 -2.75 12.11
C MET A 43 0.04 -3.21 13.06
N ILE A 44 -0.82 -2.30 13.51
CA ILE A 44 -1.99 -2.66 14.34
C ILE A 44 -3.09 -3.29 13.48
N LEU A 45 -3.32 -2.79 12.28
CA LEU A 45 -4.44 -3.19 11.43
C LEU A 45 -4.17 -4.50 10.68
N HIS A 46 -2.95 -4.69 10.17
CA HIS A 46 -2.62 -5.82 9.30
C HIS A 46 -2.86 -7.17 9.99
N GLY A 47 -3.60 -8.03 9.31
CA GLY A 47 -4.05 -9.31 9.85
C GLY A 47 -5.28 -9.22 10.77
N THR A 48 -5.83 -8.02 11.00
CA THR A 48 -7.00 -7.81 11.88
C THR A 48 -8.16 -7.14 11.16
N VAL A 49 -7.89 -6.06 10.45
CA VAL A 49 -8.86 -5.27 9.65
C VAL A 49 -8.21 -4.96 8.31
N GLU A 50 -8.92 -5.18 7.23
CA GLU A 50 -8.43 -4.77 5.91
C GLU A 50 -8.39 -3.24 5.80
N TYR A 51 -7.40 -2.73 5.08
CA TYR A 51 -7.28 -1.28 4.87
C TYR A 51 -6.73 -0.96 3.50
N THR A 52 -7.12 0.19 2.96
CA THR A 52 -6.59 0.73 1.72
C THR A 52 -5.73 1.96 1.98
N GLY A 53 -4.77 2.20 1.13
CA GLY A 53 -4.08 3.48 1.03
C GLY A 53 -4.81 4.47 0.12
N PRO A 54 -4.11 5.49 -0.39
CA PRO A 54 -4.63 6.47 -1.34
C PRO A 54 -5.15 5.84 -2.63
N TYR A 55 -6.08 6.50 -3.29
CA TYR A 55 -6.56 6.08 -4.61
C TYR A 55 -5.45 6.17 -5.66
N LEU A 56 -5.13 5.04 -6.29
CA LEU A 56 -4.05 4.94 -7.27
C LEU A 56 -4.25 5.86 -8.48
N ASN A 57 -5.47 5.94 -8.98
CA ASN A 57 -5.80 6.78 -10.15
C ASN A 57 -5.85 8.29 -9.85
N LEU A 58 -5.71 8.69 -8.60
CA LEU A 58 -5.61 10.08 -8.17
C LEU A 58 -4.22 10.46 -7.67
N SER A 59 -3.28 9.51 -7.67
CA SER A 59 -1.91 9.76 -7.24
C SER A 59 -1.10 10.44 -8.34
N GLU A 60 -0.14 11.27 -7.95
CA GLU A 60 0.79 11.92 -8.88
C GLU A 60 1.72 10.91 -9.59
N ASN A 61 2.07 9.83 -8.91
CA ASN A 61 2.89 8.75 -9.43
C ASN A 61 2.35 7.41 -8.96
N MET A 62 1.61 6.74 -9.84
CA MET A 62 0.94 5.48 -9.56
C MET A 62 1.92 4.35 -9.17
N ASP A 63 3.07 4.26 -9.84
CA ASP A 63 4.04 3.19 -9.59
C ASP A 63 4.69 3.37 -8.21
N LYS A 64 5.05 4.61 -7.85
CA LYS A 64 5.57 4.93 -6.52
C LYS A 64 4.52 4.67 -5.44
N THR A 65 3.27 5.07 -5.68
CA THR A 65 2.17 4.80 -4.75
C THR A 65 1.95 3.30 -4.59
N MET A 66 2.04 2.52 -5.66
CA MET A 66 1.93 1.06 -5.59
C MET A 66 3.05 0.43 -4.75
N LEU A 67 4.28 0.92 -4.85
CA LEU A 67 5.38 0.48 -3.99
C LEU A 67 5.11 0.79 -2.51
N HIS A 68 4.55 1.97 -2.21
CA HIS A 68 4.13 2.31 -0.84
C HIS A 68 3.03 1.37 -0.34
N LEU A 69 2.03 1.02 -1.18
CA LEU A 69 0.98 0.06 -0.80
C LEU A 69 1.58 -1.30 -0.45
N ILE A 70 2.56 -1.76 -1.23
CA ILE A 70 3.27 -3.03 -0.99
C ILE A 70 4.10 -2.96 0.30
N ASP A 71 4.85 -1.88 0.51
CA ASP A 71 5.67 -1.69 1.71
C ASP A 71 4.82 -1.68 3.00
N TYR A 72 3.65 -1.05 2.92
CA TYR A 72 2.74 -0.89 4.07
C TYR A 72 1.63 -1.96 4.15
N GLY A 73 1.62 -2.94 3.24
CA GLY A 73 0.62 -4.01 3.23
C GLY A 73 -0.82 -3.54 3.01
N ALA A 74 -1.00 -2.37 2.38
CA ALA A 74 -2.31 -1.78 2.17
C ALA A 74 -2.92 -2.18 0.83
N LEU A 75 -4.21 -2.48 0.80
CA LEU A 75 -4.93 -2.83 -0.41
C LEU A 75 -4.96 -1.67 -1.41
N PRO A 76 -4.76 -1.92 -2.71
CA PRO A 76 -4.95 -0.92 -3.75
C PRO A 76 -6.42 -0.51 -3.85
N ALA A 77 -6.65 0.77 -4.11
CA ALA A 77 -7.99 1.33 -4.29
C ALA A 77 -8.02 2.31 -5.46
N PHE A 78 -9.18 2.40 -6.10
CA PHE A 78 -9.46 3.33 -7.19
C PHE A 78 -10.72 4.13 -6.89
N CYS A 79 -10.75 5.40 -7.27
CA CYS A 79 -11.93 6.22 -7.23
C CYS A 79 -12.58 6.24 -8.62
N TRP A 80 -13.77 5.69 -8.74
CA TRP A 80 -14.45 5.56 -10.04
C TRP A 80 -15.81 6.22 -10.06
N THR A 81 -16.15 6.75 -11.23
CA THR A 81 -17.52 7.15 -11.58
C THR A 81 -18.05 6.26 -12.71
N ASN A 82 -19.34 6.02 -12.66
CA ASN A 82 -20.02 5.18 -13.65
C ASN A 82 -20.47 5.98 -14.89
N SER A 83 -20.32 7.29 -14.92
CA SER A 83 -20.68 8.13 -16.06
C SER A 83 -19.51 9.02 -16.45
N ASP A 84 -19.45 9.40 -17.73
CA ASP A 84 -18.47 10.36 -18.20
C ASP A 84 -18.84 11.81 -17.81
N TYR A 85 -19.91 11.98 -17.01
CA TYR A 85 -20.28 13.27 -16.46
C TYR A 85 -19.33 13.65 -15.35
N THR A 86 -18.36 14.47 -15.72
CA THR A 86 -17.43 15.09 -14.78
C THR A 86 -17.76 16.58 -14.65
N PRO A 87 -17.58 17.20 -13.47
CA PRO A 87 -17.56 18.64 -13.35
C PRO A 87 -16.58 19.23 -14.38
N LYS A 88 -16.89 20.42 -14.91
CA LYS A 88 -16.13 21.02 -16.02
C LYS A 88 -14.62 21.17 -15.77
N ASP A 89 -14.18 21.06 -14.52
CA ASP A 89 -12.81 21.31 -14.06
C ASP A 89 -11.99 20.03 -13.83
N VAL A 90 -12.56 18.83 -14.04
CA VAL A 90 -11.83 17.55 -13.89
C VAL A 90 -11.73 16.89 -15.26
N GLU A 91 -10.54 16.49 -15.66
CA GLU A 91 -10.35 15.71 -16.89
C GLU A 91 -11.22 14.44 -16.84
N LYS A 92 -12.15 14.32 -17.79
CA LYS A 92 -13.17 13.26 -17.86
C LYS A 92 -12.59 11.86 -17.76
N SER A 93 -11.31 11.68 -18.14
CA SER A 93 -10.62 10.40 -18.17
C SER A 93 -10.21 9.87 -16.78
N VAL A 94 -10.01 10.74 -15.80
CA VAL A 94 -9.38 10.36 -14.52
C VAL A 94 -10.28 9.52 -13.63
N LEU A 95 -11.60 9.74 -13.67
CA LEU A 95 -12.55 9.04 -12.79
C LEU A 95 -13.42 8.01 -13.52
N TYR A 96 -13.46 8.02 -14.87
CA TYR A 96 -14.35 7.12 -15.62
C TYR A 96 -13.84 5.67 -15.54
N TYR A 97 -14.67 4.78 -15.00
CA TYR A 97 -14.28 3.40 -14.66
C TYR A 97 -13.68 2.62 -15.84
N ASP A 98 -14.20 2.83 -17.07
CA ASP A 98 -13.84 2.06 -18.25
C ASP A 98 -12.35 2.24 -18.63
N ASN A 99 -11.80 3.44 -18.31
CA ASN A 99 -10.38 3.73 -18.52
C ASN A 99 -9.45 2.99 -17.55
N TRP A 100 -10.01 2.47 -16.45
CA TRP A 100 -9.23 1.86 -15.37
C TRP A 100 -9.45 0.37 -15.20
N THR A 101 -10.46 -0.22 -15.85
CA THR A 101 -10.84 -1.63 -15.63
C THR A 101 -9.67 -2.58 -15.88
N SER A 102 -8.98 -2.47 -17.03
CA SER A 102 -7.82 -3.32 -17.33
C SER A 102 -6.67 -3.09 -16.35
N LYS A 103 -6.33 -1.81 -16.11
CA LYS A 103 -5.24 -1.45 -15.20
C LYS A 103 -5.50 -1.89 -13.76
N SER A 104 -6.74 -1.85 -13.31
CA SER A 104 -7.08 -2.31 -11.97
C SER A 104 -6.96 -3.82 -11.80
N LEU A 105 -7.21 -4.60 -12.86
CA LEU A 105 -6.94 -6.03 -12.85
C LEU A 105 -5.45 -6.33 -12.75
N ASP A 106 -4.61 -5.66 -13.55
CA ASP A 106 -3.15 -5.80 -13.50
C ASP A 106 -2.61 -5.49 -12.09
N VAL A 107 -3.11 -4.39 -11.49
CA VAL A 107 -2.76 -3.98 -10.12
C VAL A 107 -3.20 -5.03 -9.10
N TYR A 108 -4.44 -5.53 -9.22
CA TYR A 108 -4.96 -6.57 -8.34
C TYR A 108 -4.11 -7.85 -8.40
N GLU A 109 -3.79 -8.32 -9.60
CA GLU A 109 -2.97 -9.52 -9.81
C GLU A 109 -1.57 -9.34 -9.22
N SER A 110 -0.94 -8.20 -9.50
CA SER A 110 0.38 -7.84 -8.96
C SER A 110 0.38 -7.81 -7.44
N PHE A 111 -0.58 -7.11 -6.84
CA PHE A 111 -0.72 -7.05 -5.38
C PHE A 111 -1.01 -8.43 -4.78
N ASN A 112 -1.96 -9.17 -5.35
CA ASN A 112 -2.37 -10.47 -4.85
C ASN A 112 -1.25 -11.52 -4.94
N SER A 113 -0.33 -11.39 -5.89
CA SER A 113 0.86 -12.26 -5.98
C SER A 113 1.76 -12.14 -4.75
N VAL A 114 1.74 -10.99 -4.08
CA VAL A 114 2.51 -10.74 -2.84
C VAL A 114 1.70 -11.09 -1.60
N PHE A 115 0.40 -10.73 -1.56
CA PHE A 115 -0.39 -10.66 -0.34
C PHE A 115 -1.50 -11.70 -0.20
N SER A 116 -1.70 -12.62 -1.16
CA SER A 116 -2.81 -13.59 -1.10
C SER A 116 -2.86 -14.40 0.20
N ASP A 117 -1.71 -14.78 0.72
CA ASP A 117 -1.54 -15.56 1.96
C ASP A 117 -1.10 -14.70 3.17
N LEU A 118 -0.77 -13.42 2.95
CA LEU A 118 -0.38 -12.50 4.01
C LEU A 118 -1.55 -11.72 4.63
N ARG A 119 -2.76 -11.79 4.05
CA ARG A 119 -3.92 -11.01 4.51
C ARG A 119 -4.22 -11.18 6.01
N ASN A 120 -3.96 -12.37 6.56
CA ASN A 120 -4.18 -12.70 7.97
C ASN A 120 -2.86 -12.72 8.79
N ALA A 121 -1.72 -12.49 8.17
CA ALA A 121 -0.45 -12.38 8.86
C ALA A 121 -0.35 -11.02 9.57
N ARG A 122 0.33 -10.96 10.70
CA ARG A 122 0.59 -9.70 11.40
C ARG A 122 1.89 -9.11 10.89
N MET A 123 1.87 -7.82 10.58
CA MET A 123 3.10 -7.06 10.37
C MET A 123 3.82 -6.90 11.71
N THR A 124 5.03 -7.39 11.82
CA THR A 124 5.79 -7.44 13.08
C THR A 124 6.89 -6.40 13.14
N ASP A 125 7.43 -6.03 11.99
CA ASP A 125 8.53 -5.06 11.91
C ASP A 125 8.54 -4.37 10.54
N ARG A 126 9.02 -3.14 10.49
CA ARG A 126 9.44 -2.45 9.27
C ARG A 126 10.65 -1.59 9.59
N ARG A 127 11.70 -1.75 8.81
CA ARG A 127 12.93 -0.97 9.00
C ARG A 127 13.59 -0.59 7.70
N LYS A 128 14.27 0.54 7.71
CA LYS A 128 15.19 0.98 6.67
C LYS A 128 16.48 0.13 6.80
N LEU A 129 16.87 -0.55 5.73
CA LEU A 129 18.10 -1.34 5.70
C LEU A 129 19.29 -0.51 5.21
N GLN A 130 19.02 0.35 4.23
CA GLN A 130 19.92 1.36 3.69
C GLN A 130 19.10 2.41 2.95
N GLU A 131 19.75 3.43 2.38
CA GLU A 131 19.05 4.49 1.65
C GLU A 131 18.16 3.92 0.54
N GLY A 132 16.85 4.23 0.60
CA GLY A 132 15.84 3.80 -0.34
C GLY A 132 15.45 2.31 -0.29
N LEU A 133 16.05 1.49 0.60
CA LEU A 133 15.70 0.08 0.77
C LEU A 133 15.05 -0.16 2.13
N TYR A 134 13.83 -0.66 2.09
CA TYR A 134 13.06 -1.01 3.29
C TYR A 134 12.72 -2.50 3.30
N ARG A 135 12.54 -3.04 4.50
CA ARG A 135 12.06 -4.41 4.72
C ARG A 135 10.90 -4.40 5.69
N THR A 136 9.80 -4.98 5.28
CA THR A 136 8.65 -5.27 6.13
C THR A 136 8.62 -6.77 6.46
N GLU A 137 8.40 -7.11 7.72
CA GLU A 137 8.40 -8.47 8.26
C GLU A 137 7.01 -8.87 8.74
N TYR A 138 6.64 -10.12 8.47
CA TYR A 138 5.39 -10.71 8.91
C TYR A 138 5.63 -11.89 9.85
N ASN A 139 4.67 -12.17 10.74
CA ASN A 139 4.78 -13.21 11.77
C ASN A 139 4.83 -14.66 11.26
N ASN A 140 4.71 -14.87 9.96
CA ASN A 140 4.89 -16.16 9.27
C ASN A 140 6.27 -16.31 8.60
N GLU A 141 7.25 -15.52 9.05
CA GLU A 141 8.62 -15.50 8.52
C GLU A 141 8.73 -15.02 7.06
N THR A 142 7.69 -14.33 6.57
CA THR A 142 7.73 -13.68 5.25
C THR A 142 8.29 -12.28 5.38
N TYR A 143 9.15 -11.92 4.42
CA TYR A 143 9.77 -10.61 4.30
C TYR A 143 9.45 -9.99 2.96
N VAL A 144 9.07 -8.72 2.96
CA VAL A 144 8.87 -7.93 1.75
C VAL A 144 9.90 -6.80 1.72
N TYR A 145 10.77 -6.84 0.73
CA TYR A 145 11.78 -5.80 0.49
C TYR A 145 11.27 -4.86 -0.57
N VAL A 146 11.38 -3.56 -0.34
CA VAL A 146 10.97 -2.52 -1.31
C VAL A 146 12.14 -1.59 -1.57
N ASN A 147 12.48 -1.44 -2.86
CA ASN A 147 13.52 -0.54 -3.34
C ASN A 147 12.87 0.67 -4.01
N TYR A 148 12.97 1.83 -3.35
CA TYR A 148 12.45 3.10 -3.86
C TYR A 148 13.43 3.87 -4.77
N THR A 149 14.64 3.33 -4.97
CA THR A 149 15.66 4.01 -5.79
C THR A 149 15.54 3.66 -7.27
N ASP A 150 16.17 4.45 -8.11
CA ASP A 150 16.27 4.24 -9.55
C ASP A 150 17.38 3.26 -9.97
N SER A 151 17.95 2.54 -8.99
CA SER A 151 19.06 1.59 -9.21
C SER A 151 18.80 0.27 -8.53
N ASP A 152 19.30 -0.82 -9.11
CA ASP A 152 19.27 -2.13 -8.48
C ASP A 152 20.09 -2.12 -7.19
N ILE A 153 19.54 -2.67 -6.12
CA ILE A 153 20.22 -2.79 -4.82
C ILE A 153 20.52 -4.26 -4.55
N SER A 154 21.79 -4.53 -4.22
CA SER A 154 22.23 -5.85 -3.75
C SER A 154 22.29 -5.86 -2.22
N TYR A 155 21.55 -6.77 -1.58
CA TYR A 155 21.52 -6.92 -0.14
C TYR A 155 21.45 -8.42 0.24
N ASN A 156 22.36 -8.90 1.08
CA ASN A 156 22.42 -10.30 1.54
C ASN A 156 22.32 -11.34 0.41
N ASN A 157 23.09 -11.19 -0.67
CA ASN A 157 23.09 -12.03 -1.87
C ASN A 157 21.77 -12.01 -2.68
N MET A 158 20.86 -11.10 -2.40
CA MET A 158 19.64 -10.84 -3.17
C MET A 158 19.81 -9.55 -3.97
N THR A 159 19.18 -9.49 -5.12
CA THR A 159 19.09 -8.25 -5.91
C THR A 159 17.66 -7.77 -5.96
N ILE A 160 17.40 -6.59 -5.40
CA ILE A 160 16.10 -5.93 -5.46
C ILE A 160 16.18 -4.89 -6.57
N LYS A 161 15.38 -5.07 -7.62
CA LYS A 161 15.39 -4.20 -8.78
C LYS A 161 15.00 -2.76 -8.45
N ALA A 162 15.48 -1.82 -9.27
CA ALA A 162 15.11 -0.41 -9.20
C ALA A 162 13.58 -0.23 -9.24
N GLY A 163 13.05 0.61 -8.38
CA GLY A 163 11.61 0.91 -8.34
C GLY A 163 10.74 -0.35 -8.20
N SER A 164 11.19 -1.36 -7.43
CA SER A 164 10.54 -2.66 -7.37
C SER A 164 10.57 -3.25 -5.96
N TYR A 165 10.02 -4.45 -5.84
CA TYR A 165 9.97 -5.19 -4.57
C TYR A 165 10.42 -6.64 -4.76
N LEU A 166 10.77 -7.29 -3.65
CA LEU A 166 11.10 -8.71 -3.59
C LEU A 166 10.48 -9.32 -2.34
N ARG A 167 9.66 -10.35 -2.51
CA ARG A 167 9.16 -11.17 -1.41
C ARG A 167 10.07 -12.37 -1.17
N VAL A 168 10.33 -12.69 0.09
CA VAL A 168 11.12 -13.83 0.56
C VAL A 168 10.36 -14.53 1.69
N ASN A 169 10.29 -15.86 1.62
CA ASN A 169 9.69 -16.73 2.64
C ASN A 169 10.78 -17.51 3.35
#